data_646e35ef11a77ba49f9e169e7405b673
#
_entry.id   646e35ef11a77ba49f9e169e7405b673
#
_cell.length_a   1.000
_cell.length_b   1.000
_cell.length_c   1.000
_cell.angle_alpha   90.00
_cell.angle_beta   90.00
_cell.angle_gamma   90.00
#
_symmetry.space_group_name_H-M   'P 1'
#
loop_
_entity.id
_entity.type
_entity.pdbx_description
1 polymer ?
#
loop_
_entity_poly.entity_id
_entity_poly.type
_entity_poly.pdbx_seq_one_letter_code
_entity_poly.pdbx_strand_id
1 'polypeptide(L)'
;GILQKTIDVMDANEFKGYVSKLYGEGNAPSPFGEANTDWQKEIFQTAVSTDHNVTVSGGLKNMPYRVSFGYTNQNGILMTSNFERYTASVNLTPSFFKDHLKFNINAKMMWANQRYADDGAIGAALTMDPTQPVYDSSDMYKNFGGFYQPTSDGSSYNDPEWPLTLESNSTANPVSLLKLKKHTSRNTSFISNVEVDYKFHFLPDLHIHANVGGDYSEGKEKNVNS
;
A
#
# COMPACT_ATOMS: atom_id res chain seq x y z
N GLY A 1 -3.85 -13.66 -0.38
CA GLY A 1 -2.86 -14.08 0.60
C GLY A 1 -3.47 -14.19 1.99
N ILE A 2 -2.97 -15.12 2.76
CA ILE A 2 -3.33 -15.29 4.18
C ILE A 2 -2.05 -15.44 4.99
N LEU A 3 -2.07 -15.01 6.24
CA LEU A 3 -0.99 -15.26 7.18
C LEU A 3 -0.98 -16.77 7.51
N GLN A 4 0.16 -17.44 7.28
CA GLN A 4 0.26 -18.88 7.49
C GLN A 4 0.65 -19.25 8.92
N LYS A 5 1.40 -18.37 9.60
CA LYS A 5 1.89 -18.58 10.95
C LYS A 5 2.08 -17.27 11.67
N THR A 6 1.64 -17.21 12.91
CA THR A 6 1.93 -16.13 13.88
C THR A 6 3.09 -16.54 14.78
N ILE A 7 3.71 -15.57 15.41
CA ILE A 7 4.66 -15.80 16.51
C ILE A 7 3.84 -16.11 17.75
N ASP A 8 4.26 -17.12 18.50
CA ASP A 8 3.66 -17.45 19.78
C ASP A 8 4.08 -16.39 20.82
N VAL A 9 3.07 -15.67 21.32
CA VAL A 9 3.21 -14.61 22.33
C VAL A 9 2.25 -14.89 23.47
N MET A 10 2.55 -14.34 24.66
CA MET A 10 1.71 -14.54 25.83
C MET A 10 0.30 -13.99 25.60
N ASP A 11 -0.71 -14.74 25.99
CA ASP A 11 -2.07 -14.23 26.15
C ASP A 11 -2.20 -13.36 27.42
N ALA A 12 -3.37 -12.76 27.63
CA ALA A 12 -3.60 -11.87 28.78
C ALA A 12 -3.40 -12.59 30.14
N ASN A 13 -3.78 -13.87 30.25
CA ASN A 13 -3.64 -14.62 31.49
C ASN A 13 -2.18 -15.00 31.78
N GLU A 14 -1.48 -15.47 30.76
CA GLU A 14 -0.04 -15.77 30.84
C GLU A 14 0.77 -14.53 31.16
N PHE A 15 0.43 -13.39 30.54
CA PHE A 15 1.08 -12.10 30.80
C PHE A 15 0.85 -11.62 32.25
N LYS A 16 -0.41 -11.64 32.73
CA LYS A 16 -0.74 -11.31 34.14
C LYS A 16 0.02 -12.21 35.12
N GLY A 17 0.07 -13.51 34.86
CA GLY A 17 0.79 -14.47 35.69
C GLY A 17 2.30 -14.22 35.71
N TYR A 18 2.89 -13.91 34.56
CA TYR A 18 4.32 -13.60 34.45
C TYR A 18 4.69 -12.31 35.19
N VAL A 19 3.94 -11.23 34.97
CA VAL A 19 4.18 -9.94 35.65
C VAL A 19 3.99 -10.06 37.18
N SER A 20 2.93 -10.75 37.64
CA SER A 20 2.72 -10.98 39.06
C SER A 20 3.84 -11.79 39.73
N LYS A 21 4.46 -12.73 38.97
CA LYS A 21 5.60 -13.48 39.43
C LYS A 21 6.87 -12.63 39.58
N LEU A 22 7.06 -11.65 38.68
CA LEU A 22 8.23 -10.76 38.67
C LEU A 22 8.14 -9.68 39.76
N TYR A 23 6.99 -9.05 39.91
CA TYR A 23 6.82 -7.87 40.76
C TYR A 23 6.04 -8.13 42.05
N GLY A 24 5.45 -9.32 42.20
CA GLY A 24 4.51 -9.66 43.27
C GLY A 24 3.07 -9.27 42.94
N GLU A 25 2.12 -9.98 43.53
CA GLU A 25 0.69 -9.70 43.31
C GLU A 25 0.36 -8.23 43.71
N GLY A 26 -0.36 -7.54 42.82
CA GLY A 26 -0.76 -6.14 43.02
C GLY A 26 0.32 -5.08 42.84
N ASN A 27 1.55 -5.46 42.50
CA ASN A 27 2.68 -4.54 42.27
C ASN A 27 3.08 -4.42 40.79
N ALA A 28 2.17 -4.70 39.86
CA ALA A 28 2.44 -4.50 38.45
C ALA A 28 2.81 -3.03 38.15
N PRO A 29 3.80 -2.77 37.28
CA PRO A 29 4.21 -1.42 36.89
C PRO A 29 3.09 -0.58 36.25
N SER A 30 2.14 -1.24 35.64
CA SER A 30 0.94 -0.64 35.04
C SER A 30 -0.29 -1.48 35.41
N PRO A 31 -1.47 -0.89 35.54
CA PRO A 31 -2.69 -1.64 35.81
C PRO A 31 -3.02 -2.53 34.62
N PHE A 32 -3.39 -3.78 34.90
CA PHE A 32 -3.89 -4.69 33.88
C PHE A 32 -5.25 -4.23 33.36
N GLY A 33 -5.43 -4.34 32.05
CA GLY A 33 -6.74 -4.23 31.43
C GLY A 33 -7.58 -5.50 31.60
N GLU A 34 -8.83 -5.44 31.16
CA GLU A 34 -9.79 -6.55 31.19
C GLU A 34 -9.89 -7.29 29.85
N ALA A 35 -9.17 -6.83 28.82
CA ALA A 35 -9.16 -7.44 27.51
C ALA A 35 -8.26 -8.69 27.44
N ASN A 36 -8.42 -9.45 26.36
CA ASN A 36 -7.50 -10.50 25.92
C ASN A 36 -7.30 -10.33 24.43
N THR A 37 -6.42 -9.39 24.06
CA THR A 37 -6.23 -8.94 22.69
C THR A 37 -5.12 -9.72 22.02
N ASP A 38 -5.45 -10.44 20.95
CA ASP A 38 -4.47 -11.02 20.04
C ASP A 38 -4.08 -9.95 19.01
N TRP A 39 -3.08 -9.15 19.35
CA TRP A 39 -2.62 -8.03 18.53
C TRP A 39 -2.18 -8.42 17.12
N GLN A 40 -1.69 -9.64 16.92
CA GLN A 40 -1.35 -10.11 15.58
C GLN A 40 -2.58 -10.33 14.72
N LYS A 41 -3.69 -10.83 15.28
CA LYS A 41 -4.95 -10.94 14.55
C LYS A 41 -5.55 -9.58 14.21
N GLU A 42 -5.35 -8.59 15.06
CA GLU A 42 -5.89 -7.24 14.87
C GLU A 42 -5.21 -6.48 13.72
N ILE A 43 -3.94 -6.79 13.40
CA ILE A 43 -3.18 -6.11 12.33
C ILE A 43 -3.17 -6.84 11.00
N PHE A 44 -3.43 -8.15 10.99
CA PHE A 44 -3.42 -8.94 9.77
C PHE A 44 -4.83 -9.20 9.24
N GLN A 45 -4.93 -9.33 7.93
CA GLN A 45 -6.17 -9.61 7.22
C GLN A 45 -5.96 -10.62 6.10
N THR A 46 -7.07 -11.24 5.66
CA THR A 46 -7.06 -11.99 4.42
C THR A 46 -6.92 -11.02 3.24
N ALA A 47 -5.84 -11.14 2.48
CA ALA A 47 -5.56 -10.30 1.34
C ALA A 47 -6.15 -10.90 0.06
N VAL A 48 -7.01 -10.14 -0.60
CA VAL A 48 -7.59 -10.49 -1.90
C VAL A 48 -6.92 -9.64 -2.97
N SER A 49 -6.54 -10.29 -4.08
CA SER A 49 -5.98 -9.60 -5.24
C SER A 49 -6.83 -9.94 -6.47
N THR A 50 -7.05 -8.95 -7.31
CA THR A 50 -7.73 -9.09 -8.60
C THR A 50 -6.86 -8.50 -9.71
N ASP A 51 -6.86 -9.16 -10.86
CA ASP A 51 -6.19 -8.70 -12.07
C ASP A 51 -7.12 -8.93 -13.26
N HIS A 52 -7.39 -7.87 -14.01
CA HIS A 52 -8.26 -7.87 -15.16
C HIS A 52 -7.54 -7.27 -16.36
N ASN A 53 -7.58 -7.94 -17.48
CA ASN A 53 -7.00 -7.45 -18.72
C ASN A 53 -7.96 -7.71 -19.89
N VAL A 54 -8.26 -6.64 -20.64
CA VAL A 54 -9.09 -6.71 -21.84
C VAL A 54 -8.26 -6.21 -23.02
N THR A 55 -8.21 -7.01 -24.07
CA THR A 55 -7.52 -6.65 -25.30
C THR A 55 -8.48 -6.77 -26.48
N VAL A 56 -8.54 -5.72 -27.27
CA VAL A 56 -9.27 -5.68 -28.54
C VAL A 56 -8.26 -5.49 -29.67
N SER A 57 -8.31 -6.35 -30.67
CA SER A 57 -7.47 -6.24 -31.86
C SER A 57 -8.29 -6.42 -33.12
N GLY A 58 -7.89 -5.75 -34.16
CA GLY A 58 -8.56 -5.81 -35.44
C GLY A 58 -7.75 -5.14 -36.55
N GLY A 59 -8.34 -5.04 -37.76
CA GLY A 59 -7.72 -4.37 -38.87
C GLY A 59 -8.78 -3.57 -39.66
N LEU A 60 -8.55 -2.27 -39.80
CA LEU A 60 -9.33 -1.39 -40.67
C LEU A 60 -8.54 -1.16 -41.94
N LYS A 61 -8.90 -1.90 -43.02
CA LYS A 61 -8.14 -1.88 -44.27
C LYS A 61 -6.64 -2.11 -44.04
N ASN A 62 -5.83 -1.06 -44.19
CA ASN A 62 -4.38 -1.11 -44.08
C ASN A 62 -3.87 -0.64 -42.71
N MET A 63 -4.71 -0.66 -41.65
CA MET A 63 -4.37 -0.23 -40.31
C MET A 63 -4.74 -1.31 -39.29
N PRO A 64 -3.91 -2.33 -39.08
CA PRO A 64 -4.04 -3.21 -37.93
C PRO A 64 -3.89 -2.41 -36.61
N TYR A 65 -4.69 -2.80 -35.61
CA TYR A 65 -4.65 -2.18 -34.32
C TYR A 65 -4.79 -3.20 -33.19
N ARG A 66 -4.20 -2.86 -32.07
CA ARG A 66 -4.41 -3.57 -30.79
C ARG A 66 -4.53 -2.52 -29.68
N VAL A 67 -5.58 -2.61 -28.89
CA VAL A 67 -5.81 -1.79 -27.70
C VAL A 67 -5.98 -2.71 -26.52
N SER A 68 -5.24 -2.47 -25.45
CA SER A 68 -5.34 -3.25 -24.22
C SER A 68 -5.61 -2.32 -23.05
N PHE A 69 -6.43 -2.81 -22.12
CA PHE A 69 -6.74 -2.15 -20.86
C PHE A 69 -6.56 -3.15 -19.72
N GLY A 70 -5.79 -2.77 -18.70
CA GLY A 70 -5.54 -3.60 -17.54
C GLY A 70 -5.89 -2.88 -16.25
N TYR A 71 -6.45 -3.61 -15.30
CA TYR A 71 -6.70 -3.17 -13.94
C TYR A 71 -6.21 -4.23 -12.96
N THR A 72 -5.38 -3.82 -12.02
CA THR A 72 -4.87 -4.66 -10.94
C THR A 72 -5.21 -4.00 -9.61
N ASN A 73 -5.77 -4.76 -8.66
CA ASN A 73 -5.94 -4.35 -7.28
C ASN A 73 -5.40 -5.46 -6.37
N GLN A 74 -4.50 -5.11 -5.47
CA GLN A 74 -3.84 -6.03 -4.55
C GLN A 74 -3.89 -5.47 -3.13
N ASN A 75 -4.59 -6.15 -2.24
CA ASN A 75 -4.51 -5.88 -0.82
C ASN A 75 -3.36 -6.68 -0.19
N GLY A 76 -2.64 -6.05 0.72
CA GLY A 76 -1.64 -6.73 1.53
C GLY A 76 -2.26 -7.51 2.70
N ILE A 77 -1.53 -8.47 3.24
CA ILE A 77 -1.92 -9.19 4.46
C ILE A 77 -1.85 -8.30 5.71
N LEU A 78 -0.98 -7.30 5.73
CA LEU A 78 -0.96 -6.26 6.75
C LEU A 78 -2.07 -5.24 6.43
N MET A 79 -2.92 -4.97 7.40
CA MET A 79 -4.05 -4.05 7.26
C MET A 79 -3.60 -2.72 6.65
N THR A 80 -4.46 -2.09 5.87
CA THR A 80 -4.25 -0.82 5.16
C THR A 80 -3.28 -0.84 3.99
N SER A 81 -2.49 -1.88 3.79
CA SER A 81 -1.65 -2.01 2.60
C SER A 81 -2.49 -2.31 1.37
N ASN A 82 -2.34 -1.48 0.34
CA ASN A 82 -3.07 -1.65 -0.94
C ASN A 82 -2.23 -1.14 -2.10
N PHE A 83 -2.30 -1.85 -3.21
CA PHE A 83 -1.73 -1.45 -4.49
C PHE A 83 -2.80 -1.52 -5.58
N GLU A 84 -2.99 -0.44 -6.30
CA GLU A 84 -3.94 -0.32 -7.40
C GLU A 84 -3.22 0.20 -8.65
N ARG A 85 -3.41 -0.45 -9.79
CA ARG A 85 -2.76 -0.10 -11.04
C ARG A 85 -3.72 -0.18 -12.21
N TYR A 86 -3.74 0.87 -13.02
CA TYR A 86 -4.37 0.95 -14.32
C TYR A 86 -3.30 0.97 -15.40
N THR A 87 -3.50 0.23 -16.46
CA THR A 87 -2.65 0.24 -17.66
C THR A 87 -3.51 0.40 -18.90
N ALA A 88 -3.07 1.22 -19.83
CA ALA A 88 -3.65 1.31 -21.17
C ALA A 88 -2.52 1.23 -22.18
N SER A 89 -2.72 0.49 -23.26
CA SER A 89 -1.76 0.43 -24.35
C SER A 89 -2.45 0.40 -25.70
N VAL A 90 -1.81 1.04 -26.67
CA VAL A 90 -2.24 1.09 -28.06
C VAL A 90 -1.06 0.73 -28.93
N ASN A 91 -1.29 -0.17 -29.88
CA ASN A 91 -0.38 -0.46 -30.96
C ASN A 91 -1.14 -0.30 -32.28
N LEU A 92 -0.60 0.52 -33.19
CA LEU A 92 -1.12 0.77 -34.53
C LEU A 92 -0.01 0.49 -35.54
N THR A 93 -0.34 -0.27 -36.58
CA THR A 93 0.61 -0.59 -37.67
C THR A 93 0.05 -0.23 -39.03
N PRO A 94 -0.24 1.08 -39.30
CA PRO A 94 -0.75 1.49 -40.58
C PRO A 94 0.30 1.32 -41.70
N SER A 95 -0.17 0.91 -42.89
CA SER A 95 0.63 0.85 -44.09
C SER A 95 -0.01 1.64 -45.23
N PHE A 96 0.83 2.30 -46.03
CA PHE A 96 0.44 3.16 -47.14
C PHE A 96 1.23 2.82 -48.40
N PHE A 97 0.70 3.29 -49.55
CA PHE A 97 1.36 3.16 -50.84
C PHE A 97 1.74 1.71 -51.19
N LYS A 98 0.80 0.76 -51.02
CA LYS A 98 1.02 -0.68 -51.24
C LYS A 98 2.21 -1.21 -50.44
N ASP A 99 2.24 -0.90 -49.13
CA ASP A 99 3.26 -1.30 -48.16
C ASP A 99 4.65 -0.68 -48.33
N HIS A 100 4.78 0.38 -49.13
CA HIS A 100 6.03 1.11 -49.25
C HIS A 100 6.32 2.01 -48.06
N LEU A 101 5.28 2.46 -47.32
CA LEU A 101 5.44 3.23 -46.10
C LEU A 101 4.68 2.52 -44.97
N LYS A 102 5.40 2.10 -43.96
CA LYS A 102 4.85 1.44 -42.78
C LYS A 102 5.19 2.23 -41.53
N PHE A 103 4.24 2.30 -40.63
CA PHE A 103 4.43 2.80 -39.29
C PHE A 103 4.19 1.70 -38.27
N ASN A 104 4.91 1.77 -37.15
CA ASN A 104 4.63 1.03 -35.95
C ASN A 104 4.56 2.01 -34.81
N ILE A 105 3.35 2.30 -34.36
CA ILE A 105 3.08 3.30 -33.32
C ILE A 105 2.68 2.56 -32.06
N ASN A 106 3.48 2.73 -31.01
CA ASN A 106 3.21 2.16 -29.70
C ASN A 106 3.06 3.27 -28.68
N ALA A 107 2.02 3.19 -27.86
CA ALA A 107 1.87 4.03 -26.69
C ALA A 107 1.38 3.19 -25.51
N LYS A 108 1.96 3.41 -24.35
CA LYS A 108 1.59 2.74 -23.10
C LYS A 108 1.53 3.76 -21.97
N MET A 109 0.42 3.72 -21.24
CA MET A 109 0.22 4.51 -20.03
C MET A 109 0.02 3.59 -18.85
N MET A 110 0.61 3.95 -17.72
CA MET A 110 0.41 3.31 -16.43
C MET A 110 0.11 4.37 -15.39
N TRP A 111 -0.87 4.10 -14.56
CA TRP A 111 -1.18 4.89 -13.38
C TRP A 111 -1.34 3.94 -12.20
N ALA A 112 -0.55 4.13 -11.15
CA ALA A 112 -0.57 3.31 -9.96
C ALA A 112 -0.71 4.16 -8.70
N ASN A 113 -1.55 3.70 -7.78
CA ASN A 113 -1.67 4.21 -6.42
C ASN A 113 -1.22 3.10 -5.46
N GLN A 114 -0.45 3.47 -4.46
CA GLN A 114 -0.04 2.55 -3.40
C GLN A 114 -0.26 3.20 -2.05
N ARG A 115 -0.81 2.45 -1.13
CA ARG A 115 -0.82 2.75 0.30
C ARG A 115 0.09 1.78 1.00
N TYR A 116 1.08 2.31 1.70
CA TYR A 116 2.00 1.52 2.53
C TYR A 116 1.41 1.41 3.94
N ALA A 117 1.40 0.20 4.48
CA ALA A 117 1.16 0.00 5.89
C ALA A 117 2.42 0.38 6.69
N ASP A 118 2.25 0.78 7.93
CA ASP A 118 3.37 1.01 8.85
C ASP A 118 3.91 -0.34 9.35
N ASP A 119 5.11 -0.72 8.91
CA ASP A 119 5.74 -2.00 9.28
C ASP A 119 6.07 -2.06 10.79
N GLY A 120 6.19 -0.91 11.45
CA GLY A 120 6.36 -0.83 12.90
C GLY A 120 5.21 -1.49 13.68
N ALA A 121 4.01 -1.59 13.07
CA ALA A 121 2.87 -2.27 13.66
C ALA A 121 3.12 -3.76 13.92
N ILE A 122 3.99 -4.42 13.13
CA ILE A 122 4.31 -5.84 13.33
C ILE A 122 5.11 -6.02 14.63
N GLY A 123 6.16 -5.21 14.82
CA GLY A 123 6.94 -5.22 16.06
C GLY A 123 6.10 -4.81 17.27
N ALA A 124 5.26 -3.78 17.10
CA ALA A 124 4.34 -3.33 18.13
C ALA A 124 3.36 -4.42 18.57
N ALA A 125 2.82 -5.19 17.64
CA ALA A 125 1.89 -6.29 17.95
C ALA A 125 2.52 -7.44 18.75
N LEU A 126 3.84 -7.58 18.72
CA LEU A 126 4.54 -8.61 19.50
C LEU A 126 4.86 -8.17 20.93
N THR A 127 4.87 -6.87 21.20
CA THR A 127 5.32 -6.28 22.47
C THR A 127 4.22 -5.52 23.21
N MET A 128 3.08 -5.29 22.57
CA MET A 128 1.94 -4.62 23.19
C MET A 128 1.29 -5.49 24.25
N ASP A 129 0.88 -4.87 25.36
CA ASP A 129 0.18 -5.53 26.48
C ASP A 129 -1.11 -6.20 26.01
N PRO A 130 -1.24 -7.53 26.08
CA PRO A 130 -2.43 -8.25 25.64
C PRO A 130 -3.66 -8.03 26.53
N THR A 131 -3.49 -7.43 27.72
CA THR A 131 -4.63 -7.13 28.61
C THR A 131 -5.36 -5.85 28.21
N GLN A 132 -4.83 -5.08 27.28
CA GLN A 132 -5.38 -3.80 26.86
C GLN A 132 -6.27 -3.95 25.61
N PRO A 133 -7.33 -3.14 25.49
CA PRO A 133 -8.22 -3.15 24.34
C PRO A 133 -7.59 -2.42 23.14
N VAL A 134 -8.05 -2.72 21.93
CA VAL A 134 -7.68 -1.94 20.72
C VAL A 134 -8.22 -0.52 20.79
N TYR A 135 -9.47 -0.39 21.23
CA TYR A 135 -10.17 0.89 21.30
C TYR A 135 -10.60 1.18 22.74
N ASP A 136 -10.52 2.45 23.09
CA ASP A 136 -11.07 2.97 24.33
C ASP A 136 -11.87 4.25 23.99
N SER A 137 -13.16 4.21 24.24
CA SER A 137 -14.10 5.30 23.96
C SER A 137 -14.17 6.37 25.05
N SER A 138 -13.37 6.25 26.10
CA SER A 138 -13.33 7.28 27.15
C SER A 138 -12.78 8.58 26.57
N ASP A 139 -13.18 9.71 27.16
CA ASP A 139 -12.71 11.03 26.73
C ASP A 139 -11.17 11.17 26.80
N MET A 140 -10.53 10.36 27.64
CA MET A 140 -9.09 10.29 27.80
C MET A 140 -8.35 9.97 26.48
N TYR A 141 -8.91 9.06 25.66
CA TYR A 141 -8.29 8.62 24.40
C TYR A 141 -8.86 9.29 23.15
N LYS A 142 -9.74 10.27 23.31
CA LYS A 142 -10.34 11.00 22.19
C LYS A 142 -9.30 11.60 21.24
N ASN A 143 -8.25 12.19 21.80
CA ASN A 143 -7.17 12.82 21.05
C ASN A 143 -6.25 11.80 20.37
N PHE A 144 -6.33 10.53 20.75
CA PHE A 144 -5.65 9.42 20.07
C PHE A 144 -6.56 8.68 19.09
N GLY A 145 -7.63 9.35 18.61
CA GLY A 145 -8.61 8.76 17.69
C GLY A 145 -9.45 7.64 18.29
N GLY A 146 -9.56 7.57 19.63
CA GLY A 146 -10.26 6.51 20.35
C GLY A 146 -9.49 5.19 20.43
N PHE A 147 -8.19 5.20 20.12
CA PHE A 147 -7.32 4.05 20.32
C PHE A 147 -6.71 4.10 21.72
N TYR A 148 -6.72 2.96 22.41
CA TYR A 148 -5.93 2.82 23.62
C TYR A 148 -4.45 3.08 23.30
N GLN A 149 -3.79 3.86 24.15
CA GLN A 149 -2.34 4.09 24.08
C GLN A 149 -1.76 4.01 25.50
N PRO A 150 -0.57 3.45 25.68
CA PRO A 150 0.15 3.60 26.94
C PRO A 150 0.50 5.07 27.16
N THR A 151 0.02 5.62 28.24
CA THR A 151 0.19 7.04 28.59
C THR A 151 0.71 7.18 30.00
N SER A 152 1.51 8.20 30.24
CA SER A 152 1.81 8.72 31.57
C SER A 152 0.94 9.93 31.85
N ASP A 153 0.70 10.23 33.16
CA ASP A 153 0.01 11.44 33.52
C ASP A 153 0.80 12.66 33.05
N GLY A 154 0.11 13.55 32.36
CA GLY A 154 0.69 14.66 31.62
C GLY A 154 1.17 15.82 32.49
N SER A 155 1.77 15.56 33.66
CA SER A 155 2.25 16.61 34.59
C SER A 155 3.27 17.58 33.97
N SER A 156 3.83 17.27 32.80
CA SER A 156 4.70 18.17 32.02
C SER A 156 4.01 18.83 30.83
N TYR A 157 2.74 18.51 30.54
CA TYR A 157 1.98 19.10 29.43
C TYR A 157 0.88 20.01 30.00
N ASN A 158 1.10 21.30 29.93
CA ASN A 158 0.13 22.30 30.40
C ASN A 158 -1.00 22.57 29.38
N ASP A 159 -1.30 21.63 28.51
CA ASP A 159 -2.38 21.76 27.54
C ASP A 159 -3.63 21.03 28.05
N PRO A 160 -4.69 21.77 28.47
CA PRO A 160 -5.92 21.15 28.96
C PRO A 160 -6.67 20.35 27.88
N GLU A 161 -6.40 20.59 26.58
CA GLU A 161 -6.96 19.81 25.48
C GLU A 161 -6.18 18.50 25.23
N TRP A 162 -4.97 18.39 25.80
CA TRP A 162 -4.10 17.22 25.65
C TRP A 162 -3.51 16.78 26.99
N PRO A 163 -4.33 16.26 27.91
CA PRO A 163 -3.95 16.02 29.30
C PRO A 163 -3.00 14.82 29.48
N LEU A 164 -2.82 13.98 28.45
CA LEU A 164 -1.98 12.79 28.49
C LEU A 164 -0.83 12.87 27.51
N THR A 165 0.32 12.36 27.92
CA THR A 165 1.45 12.13 27.01
C THR A 165 1.61 10.65 26.75
N LEU A 166 2.04 10.31 25.53
CA LEU A 166 2.44 8.95 25.21
C LEU A 166 3.66 8.57 26.07
N GLU A 167 3.61 7.39 26.66
CA GLU A 167 4.77 6.85 27.38
C GLU A 167 5.87 6.52 26.35
N SER A 168 6.99 7.24 26.41
CA SER A 168 8.05 7.17 25.40
C SER A 168 8.75 5.81 25.32
N ASN A 169 8.73 5.04 26.41
CA ASN A 169 9.34 3.72 26.50
C ASN A 169 8.36 2.58 26.23
N SER A 170 7.10 2.90 25.96
CA SER A 170 6.06 1.92 25.68
C SER A 170 5.80 1.74 24.19
N THR A 171 5.28 0.57 23.84
CA THR A 171 4.86 0.27 22.49
C THR A 171 3.55 0.98 22.17
N ALA A 172 3.50 1.72 21.06
CA ALA A 172 2.27 2.31 20.56
C ALA A 172 1.27 1.24 20.10
N ASN A 173 -0.02 1.55 20.20
CA ASN A 173 -1.07 0.65 19.69
C ASN A 173 -0.86 0.32 18.20
N PRO A 174 -0.64 -0.96 17.85
CA PRO A 174 -0.28 -1.34 16.48
C PRO A 174 -1.39 -1.05 15.45
N VAL A 175 -2.66 -1.10 15.86
CA VAL A 175 -3.78 -0.77 14.98
C VAL A 175 -3.85 0.73 14.71
N SER A 176 -3.53 1.56 15.71
CA SER A 176 -3.44 3.01 15.52
C SER A 176 -2.35 3.40 14.53
N LEU A 177 -1.17 2.75 14.60
CA LEU A 177 -0.09 2.96 13.64
C LEU A 177 -0.54 2.71 12.19
N LEU A 178 -1.37 1.69 11.98
CA LEU A 178 -1.89 1.36 10.64
C LEU A 178 -3.01 2.29 10.18
N LYS A 179 -3.87 2.75 11.08
CA LYS A 179 -5.07 3.52 10.72
C LYS A 179 -4.83 5.02 10.67
N LEU A 180 -4.05 5.57 11.62
CA LEU A 180 -3.81 7.01 11.73
C LEU A 180 -2.70 7.49 10.81
N LYS A 181 -1.69 6.66 10.54
CA LYS A 181 -0.66 7.00 9.54
C LYS A 181 -1.15 6.68 8.13
N LYS A 182 -1.00 7.65 7.24
CA LYS A 182 -1.29 7.49 5.81
C LYS A 182 -0.05 7.79 4.99
N HIS A 183 0.63 6.74 4.54
CA HIS A 183 1.73 6.83 3.60
C HIS A 183 1.24 6.33 2.24
N THR A 184 1.14 7.23 1.27
CA THR A 184 0.63 6.93 -0.06
C THR A 184 1.58 7.40 -1.15
N SER A 185 1.69 6.62 -2.21
CA SER A 185 2.45 6.96 -3.41
C SER A 185 1.54 6.88 -4.63
N ARG A 186 1.71 7.82 -5.55
CA ARG A 186 1.08 7.82 -6.87
C ARG A 186 2.16 7.89 -7.93
N ASN A 187 2.15 6.94 -8.83
CA ASN A 187 3.09 6.86 -9.95
C ASN A 187 2.33 6.90 -11.26
N THR A 188 2.76 7.78 -12.16
CA THR A 188 2.25 7.87 -13.54
C THR A 188 3.42 7.67 -14.48
N SER A 189 3.24 6.82 -15.50
CA SER A 189 4.24 6.59 -16.53
C SER A 189 3.56 6.57 -17.88
N PHE A 190 4.17 7.23 -18.85
CA PHE A 190 3.77 7.21 -20.25
C PHE A 190 5.00 6.94 -21.12
N ILE A 191 4.89 5.94 -21.98
CA ILE A 191 5.94 5.54 -22.92
C ILE A 191 5.34 5.52 -24.30
N SER A 192 6.00 6.14 -25.28
CA SER A 192 5.59 6.11 -26.67
C SER A 192 6.76 5.88 -27.58
N ASN A 193 6.50 5.21 -28.70
CA ASN A 193 7.46 4.94 -29.74
C ASN A 193 6.76 4.96 -31.10
N VAL A 194 7.41 5.59 -32.08
CA VAL A 194 6.98 5.62 -33.46
C VAL A 194 8.15 5.16 -34.33
N GLU A 195 7.95 4.07 -35.01
CA GLU A 195 8.85 3.56 -36.02
C GLU A 195 8.27 3.84 -37.41
N VAL A 196 9.10 4.24 -38.32
CA VAL A 196 8.75 4.50 -39.73
C VAL A 196 9.71 3.70 -40.58
N ASP A 197 9.15 2.91 -41.48
CA ASP A 197 9.89 2.19 -42.51
C ASP A 197 9.40 2.63 -43.89
N TYR A 198 10.30 3.14 -44.71
CA TYR A 198 10.01 3.55 -46.08
C TYR A 198 10.86 2.77 -47.07
N LYS A 199 10.18 2.02 -47.93
CA LYS A 199 10.73 1.22 -49.02
C LYS A 199 10.65 2.02 -50.32
N PHE A 200 11.79 2.23 -50.99
CA PHE A 200 11.83 3.00 -52.23
C PHE A 200 11.14 2.28 -53.40
N HIS A 201 10.37 3.02 -54.17
CA HIS A 201 9.65 2.47 -55.30
C HIS A 201 10.55 2.02 -56.44
N PHE A 202 11.69 2.76 -56.65
CA PHE A 202 12.64 2.48 -57.73
C PHE A 202 13.69 1.44 -57.33
N LEU A 203 13.90 1.19 -56.05
CA LEU A 203 14.82 0.19 -55.51
C LEU A 203 14.21 -0.47 -54.29
N PRO A 204 13.35 -1.50 -54.47
CA PRO A 204 12.58 -2.09 -53.40
C PRO A 204 13.42 -2.74 -52.27
N ASP A 205 14.66 -3.05 -52.53
CA ASP A 205 15.58 -3.61 -51.52
C ASP A 205 16.21 -2.52 -50.62
N LEU A 206 16.04 -1.24 -51.00
CA LEU A 206 16.51 -0.11 -50.19
C LEU A 206 15.39 0.43 -49.29
N HIS A 207 15.65 0.41 -48.01
CA HIS A 207 14.75 0.91 -46.96
C HIS A 207 15.38 2.04 -46.18
N ILE A 208 14.60 3.00 -45.73
CA ILE A 208 14.93 3.93 -44.69
C ILE A 208 14.09 3.59 -43.48
N HIS A 209 14.75 3.31 -42.35
CA HIS A 209 14.13 3.07 -41.08
C HIS A 209 14.45 4.19 -40.12
N ALA A 210 13.45 4.76 -39.48
CA ALA A 210 13.58 5.76 -38.42
C ALA A 210 12.75 5.34 -37.21
N ASN A 211 13.31 5.55 -36.02
CA ASN A 211 12.64 5.25 -34.74
C ASN A 211 12.78 6.45 -33.82
N VAL A 212 11.67 6.95 -33.29
CA VAL A 212 11.61 8.03 -32.32
C VAL A 212 10.72 7.59 -31.17
N GLY A 213 11.25 7.67 -29.95
CA GLY A 213 10.53 7.35 -28.74
C GLY A 213 10.70 8.41 -27.67
N GLY A 214 9.79 8.42 -26.74
CA GLY A 214 9.84 9.26 -25.55
C GLY A 214 9.15 8.59 -24.40
N ASP A 215 9.64 8.89 -23.20
CA ASP A 215 9.04 8.43 -21.95
C ASP A 215 8.86 9.62 -21.00
N TYR A 216 7.83 9.51 -20.19
CA TYR A 216 7.53 10.42 -19.09
C TYR A 216 7.17 9.60 -17.87
N SER A 217 7.74 9.94 -16.73
CA SER A 217 7.34 9.34 -15.45
C SER A 217 7.28 10.39 -14.35
N GLU A 218 6.26 10.32 -13.52
CA GLU A 218 6.07 11.17 -12.35
C GLU A 218 5.69 10.30 -11.15
N GLY A 219 6.37 10.52 -10.02
CA GLY A 219 6.04 9.94 -8.72
C GLY A 219 5.70 11.02 -7.72
N LYS A 220 4.59 10.84 -7.00
CA LYS A 220 4.16 11.71 -5.89
C LYS A 220 3.96 10.86 -4.64
N GLU A 221 4.58 11.29 -3.55
CA GLU A 221 4.47 10.64 -2.26
C GLU A 221 3.86 11.60 -1.25
N LYS A 222 2.98 11.08 -0.41
CA LYS A 222 2.35 11.84 0.67
C LYS A 222 2.38 11.02 1.95
N ASN A 223 2.93 11.61 3.00
CA ASN A 223 2.94 11.05 4.35
C ASN A 223 2.15 11.99 5.27
N VAL A 224 1.15 11.44 5.96
CA VAL A 224 0.29 12.17 6.89
C VAL A 224 0.20 11.36 8.18
N ASN A 225 0.55 11.99 9.30
CA ASN A 225 0.32 11.48 10.64
C ASN A 225 -0.85 12.28 11.24
N SER A 226 -1.88 11.59 11.66
CA SER A 226 -3.08 12.17 12.30
C SER A 226 -3.02 11.91 13.79
#